data_d4080dd2e3c5f65a6eb797768b7cf907
#
_entry.id   d4080dd2e3c5f65a6eb797768b7cf907
#
_cell.length_a   1.000
_cell.length_b   1.000
_cell.length_c   1.000
_cell.angle_alpha   90.00
_cell.angle_beta   90.00
_cell.angle_gamma   90.00
#
_symmetry.space_group_name_H-M   'P 1'
#
loop_
_entity.id
_entity.type
_entity.pdbx_description
1 polymer ?
#
loop_
_entity_poly.entity_id
_entity_poly.type
_entity_poly.pdbx_seq_one_letter_code
_entity_poly.pdbx_strand_id
1 'polypeptide(L)'
;MQSPAPSAVRDVLNAWDPIGVIEHGAPADEYDCLIAPILQRLDGGADATGIAAFLRSELTEHFGLDPGPLDVEAVAARLATLGR
;
A
#
# COMPACT_ATOMS: atom_id res chain seq x y z
N MET A 1 -16.52 5.90 -10.85
CA MET A 1 -15.08 6.14 -10.58
C MET A 1 -14.28 4.97 -11.12
N GLN A 2 -13.13 5.26 -11.66
CA GLN A 2 -12.25 4.21 -12.17
C GLN A 2 -11.24 3.83 -11.09
N SER A 3 -10.99 2.53 -10.96
CA SER A 3 -9.91 2.06 -10.10
C SER A 3 -8.56 2.45 -10.70
N PRO A 4 -7.56 2.76 -9.89
CA PRO A 4 -6.23 3.03 -10.41
C PRO A 4 -5.65 1.79 -11.06
N ALA A 5 -4.69 1.98 -11.96
CA ALA A 5 -3.96 0.86 -12.56
C ALA A 5 -3.16 0.12 -11.47
N PRO A 6 -3.07 -1.21 -11.52
CA PRO A 6 -2.22 -1.95 -10.56
C PRO A 6 -0.78 -1.45 -10.53
N SER A 7 -0.24 -1.03 -11.67
CA SER A 7 1.12 -0.49 -11.73
C SER A 7 1.27 0.80 -10.95
N ALA A 8 0.23 1.66 -10.90
CA ALA A 8 0.27 2.88 -10.12
C ALA A 8 0.33 2.56 -8.62
N VAL A 9 -0.43 1.58 -8.17
CA VAL A 9 -0.39 1.11 -6.78
C VAL A 9 0.98 0.51 -6.47
N ARG A 10 1.50 -0.32 -7.37
CA ARG A 10 2.84 -0.92 -7.22
C ARG A 10 3.91 0.16 -7.07
N ASP A 11 3.86 1.21 -7.89
CA ASP A 11 4.84 2.30 -7.84
C ASP A 11 4.84 2.99 -6.48
N VAL A 12 3.67 3.25 -5.91
CA VAL A 12 3.56 3.86 -4.58
C VAL A 12 4.15 2.92 -3.52
N LEU A 13 3.80 1.64 -3.56
CA LEU A 13 4.27 0.67 -2.58
C LEU A 13 5.79 0.48 -2.67
N ASN A 14 6.34 0.42 -3.88
CA ASN A 14 7.78 0.23 -4.09
C ASN A 14 8.57 1.47 -3.68
N ALA A 15 8.04 2.66 -3.91
CA ALA A 15 8.68 3.89 -3.46
C ALA A 15 8.68 4.00 -1.93
N TRP A 16 7.63 3.50 -1.29
CA TRP A 16 7.53 3.46 0.16
C TRP A 16 8.47 2.41 0.76
N ASP A 17 8.47 1.20 0.18
CA ASP A 17 9.38 0.09 0.51
C ASP A 17 9.53 -0.12 2.03
N PRO A 18 8.43 -0.44 2.75
CA PRO A 18 8.44 -0.44 4.22
C PRO A 18 9.41 -1.45 4.82
N ILE A 19 9.69 -2.56 4.13
CA ILE A 19 10.66 -3.56 4.64
C ILE A 19 12.05 -3.41 4.02
N GLY A 20 12.25 -2.42 3.14
CA GLY A 20 13.55 -2.11 2.57
C GLY A 20 14.09 -3.12 1.56
N VAL A 21 13.26 -4.05 1.09
CA VAL A 21 13.74 -5.11 0.21
C VAL A 21 14.00 -4.64 -1.22
N ILE A 22 13.24 -3.67 -1.71
CA ILE A 22 13.41 -3.15 -3.07
C ILE A 22 14.77 -2.45 -3.16
N GLU A 23 15.13 -1.66 -2.15
CA GLU A 23 16.42 -0.98 -2.05
C GLU A 23 17.58 -1.98 -2.03
N HIS A 24 17.35 -3.17 -1.47
CA HIS A 24 18.37 -4.21 -1.34
C HIS A 24 18.37 -5.20 -2.51
N GLY A 25 17.67 -4.87 -3.60
CA GLY A 25 17.71 -5.67 -4.82
C GLY A 25 16.70 -6.79 -4.91
N ALA A 26 15.72 -6.85 -4.02
CA ALA A 26 14.64 -7.84 -4.12
C ALA A 26 13.77 -7.55 -5.35
N PRO A 27 13.02 -8.55 -5.86
CA PRO A 27 12.11 -8.33 -6.99
C PRO A 27 11.09 -7.23 -6.69
N ALA A 28 10.75 -6.45 -7.71
CA ALA A 28 9.80 -5.35 -7.59
C ALA A 28 8.37 -5.83 -7.30
N ASP A 29 8.12 -7.11 -7.31
CA ASP A 29 6.81 -7.71 -7.00
C ASP A 29 6.64 -8.11 -5.53
N GLU A 30 7.58 -7.73 -4.66
CA GLU A 30 7.54 -8.11 -3.24
C GLU A 30 6.25 -7.67 -2.54
N TYR A 31 5.68 -6.54 -2.95
CA TYR A 31 4.45 -6.01 -2.36
C TYR A 31 3.20 -6.31 -3.19
N ASP A 32 3.29 -7.13 -4.22
CA ASP A 32 2.16 -7.40 -5.12
C ASP A 32 0.97 -8.04 -4.39
N CYS A 33 1.22 -8.76 -3.30
CA CYS A 33 0.14 -9.34 -2.50
C CYS A 33 -0.79 -8.27 -1.89
N LEU A 34 -0.34 -7.03 -1.80
CA LEU A 34 -1.15 -5.93 -1.28
C LEU A 34 -1.99 -5.25 -2.36
N ILE A 35 -1.63 -5.40 -3.63
CA ILE A 35 -2.23 -4.63 -4.72
C ILE A 35 -3.71 -4.95 -4.89
N ALA A 36 -4.08 -6.21 -5.02
CA ALA A 36 -5.48 -6.58 -5.23
C ALA A 36 -6.38 -6.16 -4.07
N PRO A 37 -6.02 -6.40 -2.79
CA PRO A 37 -6.83 -5.90 -1.68
C PRO A 37 -6.97 -4.39 -1.64
N ILE A 38 -5.90 -3.64 -1.97
CA ILE A 38 -5.95 -2.18 -2.02
C ILE A 38 -6.92 -1.73 -3.13
N LEU A 39 -6.81 -2.31 -4.32
CA LEU A 39 -7.69 -1.97 -5.44
C LEU A 39 -9.15 -2.25 -5.09
N GLN A 40 -9.44 -3.36 -4.44
CA GLN A 40 -10.80 -3.70 -4.01
C GLN A 40 -11.35 -2.66 -3.05
N ARG A 41 -10.54 -2.19 -2.12
CA ARG A 41 -10.95 -1.17 -1.15
C ARG A 41 -11.18 0.18 -1.83
N LEU A 42 -10.30 0.58 -2.72
CA LEU A 42 -10.45 1.84 -3.47
C LEU A 42 -11.69 1.80 -4.35
N ASP A 43 -11.93 0.68 -5.02
CA ASP A 43 -13.10 0.47 -5.85
C ASP A 43 -14.40 0.53 -5.03
N GLY A 44 -14.34 0.07 -3.78
CA GLY A 44 -15.45 0.13 -2.84
C GLY A 44 -15.63 1.48 -2.16
N GLY A 45 -14.80 2.48 -2.48
CA GLY A 45 -14.91 3.83 -1.93
C GLY A 45 -14.15 4.06 -0.63
N ALA A 46 -13.21 3.20 -0.28
CA ALA A 46 -12.41 3.38 0.94
C ALA A 46 -11.62 4.70 0.85
N ASP A 47 -11.58 5.40 1.98
CA ASP A 47 -10.79 6.62 2.10
C ASP A 47 -9.39 6.32 2.65
N ALA A 48 -8.59 7.38 2.88
CA ALA A 48 -7.24 7.24 3.40
C ALA A 48 -7.24 6.52 4.77
N THR A 49 -8.23 6.77 5.62
CA THR A 49 -8.33 6.12 6.93
C THR A 49 -8.51 4.61 6.79
N GLY A 50 -9.38 4.19 5.88
CA GLY A 50 -9.62 2.77 5.62
C GLY A 50 -8.38 2.08 5.04
N ILE A 51 -7.71 2.72 4.11
CA ILE A 51 -6.47 2.19 3.52
C ILE A 51 -5.37 2.12 4.59
N ALA A 52 -5.24 3.14 5.44
CA ALA A 52 -4.24 3.14 6.51
C ALA A 52 -4.47 1.97 7.49
N ALA A 53 -5.72 1.72 7.86
CA ALA A 53 -6.05 0.60 8.75
C ALA A 53 -5.65 -0.73 8.13
N PHE A 54 -5.92 -0.91 6.83
CA PHE A 54 -5.52 -2.11 6.10
C PHE A 54 -4.00 -2.27 6.10
N LEU A 55 -3.27 -1.21 5.77
CA LEU A 55 -1.81 -1.26 5.71
C LEU A 55 -1.20 -1.58 7.07
N ARG A 56 -1.71 -0.98 8.15
CA ARG A 56 -1.22 -1.29 9.50
C ARG A 56 -1.41 -2.76 9.84
N SER A 57 -2.57 -3.30 9.52
CA SER A 57 -2.86 -4.72 9.75
C SER A 57 -1.88 -5.61 8.99
N GLU A 58 -1.65 -5.31 7.71
CA GLU A 58 -0.75 -6.10 6.87
C GLU A 58 0.71 -6.00 7.35
N LEU A 59 1.15 -4.81 7.71
CA LEU A 59 2.52 -4.65 8.22
C LEU A 59 2.73 -5.43 9.51
N THR A 60 1.76 -5.42 10.40
CA THR A 60 1.88 -6.13 11.69
C THR A 60 1.74 -7.64 11.51
N GLU A 61 0.72 -8.09 10.76
CA GLU A 61 0.35 -9.50 10.69
C GLU A 61 1.09 -10.26 9.59
N HIS A 62 1.34 -9.62 8.45
CA HIS A 62 1.94 -10.26 7.29
C HIS A 62 3.47 -10.10 7.26
N PHE A 63 3.95 -8.89 7.56
CA PHE A 63 5.37 -8.58 7.50
C PHE A 63 6.05 -8.54 8.87
N GLY A 64 5.30 -8.56 9.97
CA GLY A 64 5.85 -8.52 11.30
C GLY A 64 6.53 -7.22 11.67
N LEU A 65 6.09 -6.10 11.10
CA LEU A 65 6.70 -4.78 11.29
C LEU A 65 5.84 -3.90 12.20
N ASP A 66 6.50 -2.97 12.91
CA ASP A 66 5.82 -1.91 13.63
C ASP A 66 5.44 -0.81 12.62
N PRO A 67 4.15 -0.52 12.40
CA PRO A 67 3.76 0.51 11.43
C PRO A 67 4.01 1.94 11.89
N GLY A 68 4.29 2.17 13.17
CA GLY A 68 4.44 3.51 13.73
C GLY A 68 5.42 4.40 12.96
N PRO A 69 6.67 3.96 12.70
CA PRO A 69 7.65 4.79 12.02
C PRO A 69 7.57 4.76 10.50
N LEU A 70 6.55 4.13 9.91
CA LEU A 70 6.52 3.85 8.46
C LEU A 70 5.62 4.77 7.65
N ASP A 71 5.16 5.90 8.19
CA ASP A 71 4.36 6.91 7.48
C ASP A 71 3.13 6.32 6.77
N VAL A 72 2.43 5.41 7.43
CA VAL A 72 1.30 4.71 6.85
C VAL A 72 0.21 5.69 6.38
N GLU A 73 -0.06 6.74 7.15
CA GLU A 73 -1.06 7.75 6.79
C GLU A 73 -0.71 8.47 5.48
N ALA A 74 0.56 8.82 5.30
CA ALA A 74 1.00 9.51 4.08
C ALA A 74 0.83 8.61 2.86
N VAL A 75 1.22 7.35 2.98
CA VAL A 75 1.08 6.37 1.88
C VAL A 75 -0.39 6.11 1.60
N ALA A 76 -1.21 5.95 2.64
CA ALA A 76 -2.65 5.74 2.49
C ALA A 76 -3.32 6.91 1.77
N ALA A 77 -2.91 8.14 2.09
CA ALA A 77 -3.44 9.33 1.42
C ALA A 77 -3.08 9.32 -0.07
N ARG A 78 -1.85 8.94 -0.42
CA ARG A 78 -1.43 8.83 -1.83
C ARG A 78 -2.23 7.77 -2.55
N LEU A 79 -2.44 6.61 -1.94
CA LEU A 79 -3.22 5.52 -2.53
C LEU A 79 -4.68 5.94 -2.71
N ALA A 80 -5.27 6.59 -1.73
CA ALA A 80 -6.66 7.07 -1.83
C ALA A 80 -6.81 8.09 -2.95
N THR A 81 -5.79 8.94 -3.17
CA THR A 81 -5.79 9.92 -4.26
C THR A 81 -5.81 9.23 -5.63
N LEU A 82 -5.14 8.09 -5.77
CA LEU A 82 -5.14 7.34 -7.03
C LEU A 82 -6.54 6.87 -7.43
N GLY A 83 -7.41 6.62 -6.45
CA GLY A 83 -8.77 6.15 -6.71
C GLY A 83 -9.78 7.24 -7.06
N ARG A 84 -9.35 8.48 -7.18
CA ARG A 84 -10.24 9.63 -7.45
C ARG A 84 -10.12 10.13 -8.87
#